data_818996e092762e92033a09976886fef4
#
_entry.id   818996e092762e92033a09976886fef4
#
_cell.length_a   1.000
_cell.length_b   1.000
_cell.length_c   1.000
_cell.angle_alpha   90.00
_cell.angle_beta   90.00
_cell.angle_gamma   90.00
#
_symmetry.space_group_name_H-M   'P 1'
#
loop_
_entity.id
_entity.type
_entity.pdbx_description
1 polymer ?
#
loop_
_entity_poly.entity_id
_entity_poly.type
_entity_poly.pdbx_seq_one_letter_code
_entity_poly.pdbx_strand_id
1 'polypeptide(L)'
;MITLALSKGRIFTETLPFLAAAGIYPLEDPETSRKLIIGTNNPDLRIVVVRASDVPTYVQYGAADMGVAGKDSLYEHGGAGLYVPLDLNIAKCRMCVACPRDFDYAARVKRGRSEERRVGKECRSRWSPYH
;
A
#
# COMPACT_ATOMS: atom_id res chain seq x y z
N MET A 1 4.24 6.14 23.44
CA MET A 1 3.53 5.08 22.67
C MET A 1 3.64 5.38 21.19
N ILE A 2 4.17 4.44 20.44
CA ILE A 2 4.30 4.57 18.99
C ILE A 2 3.18 3.77 18.33
N THR A 3 2.54 4.37 17.33
CA THR A 3 1.47 3.73 16.58
C THR A 3 1.94 3.49 15.15
N LEU A 4 1.89 2.24 14.72
CA LEU A 4 2.26 1.82 13.38
C LEU A 4 0.99 1.49 12.59
N ALA A 5 0.78 2.17 11.48
CA ALA A 5 -0.36 1.91 10.60
C ALA A 5 0.00 0.84 9.57
N LEU A 6 -0.78 -0.21 9.52
CA LEU A 6 -0.62 -1.31 8.57
C LEU A 6 -1.95 -1.65 7.92
N SER A 7 -1.91 -2.11 6.69
CA SER A 7 -3.08 -2.66 6.03
C SER A 7 -3.03 -4.18 6.06
N LYS A 8 -4.20 -4.80 5.95
CA LYS A 8 -4.27 -6.26 5.83
C LYS A 8 -3.78 -6.71 4.46
N GLY A 9 -3.47 -7.99 4.35
CA GLY A 9 -3.12 -8.62 3.10
C GLY A 9 -1.61 -8.78 2.91
N ARG A 10 -1.19 -8.70 1.66
CA ARG A 10 0.19 -9.01 1.27
C ARG A 10 1.21 -8.11 1.95
N ILE A 11 0.93 -6.82 2.06
CA ILE A 11 1.85 -5.88 2.72
C ILE A 11 2.06 -6.27 4.17
N PHE A 12 0.99 -6.62 4.87
CA PHE A 12 1.09 -7.07 6.25
C PHE A 12 1.93 -8.33 6.37
N THR A 13 1.63 -9.33 5.55
CA THR A 13 2.33 -10.62 5.58
C THR A 13 3.81 -10.47 5.31
N GLU A 14 4.19 -9.63 4.36
CA GLU A 14 5.59 -9.41 4.02
C GLU A 14 6.31 -8.46 4.98
N THR A 15 5.56 -7.66 5.75
CA THR A 15 6.14 -6.78 6.77
C THR A 15 6.46 -7.53 8.06
N LEU A 16 5.71 -8.58 8.36
CA LEU A 16 5.93 -9.33 9.60
C LEU A 16 7.38 -9.79 9.81
N PRO A 17 8.10 -10.33 8.82
CA PRO A 17 9.49 -10.71 9.01
C PRO A 17 10.39 -9.55 9.45
N PHE A 18 10.14 -8.35 8.96
CA PHE A 18 10.91 -7.18 9.37
C PHE A 18 10.65 -6.81 10.82
N LEU A 19 9.39 -6.89 11.24
CA LEU A 19 9.05 -6.66 12.64
C LEU A 19 9.64 -7.74 13.53
N ALA A 20 9.60 -8.99 13.12
CA ALA A 20 10.19 -10.10 13.86
C ALA A 20 11.69 -9.93 14.01
N ALA A 21 12.39 -9.46 12.99
CA ALA A 21 13.81 -9.19 13.06
C ALA A 21 14.14 -8.11 14.11
N ALA A 22 13.21 -7.20 14.36
CA ALA A 22 13.34 -6.19 15.40
C ALA A 22 12.81 -6.68 16.75
N GLY A 23 12.35 -7.93 16.85
CA GLY A 23 11.80 -8.48 18.08
C GLY A 23 10.38 -8.05 18.38
N ILE A 24 9.63 -7.63 17.38
CA ILE A 24 8.27 -7.13 17.54
C ILE A 24 7.28 -8.15 16.97
N TYR A 25 6.33 -8.55 17.81
CA TYR A 25 5.31 -9.53 17.42
C TYR A 25 3.93 -9.03 17.79
N PRO A 26 2.95 -9.06 16.86
CA PRO A 26 1.58 -8.75 17.22
C PRO A 26 1.02 -9.76 18.22
N LEU A 27 0.23 -9.30 19.17
CA LEU A 27 -0.40 -10.18 20.14
C LEU A 27 -1.59 -10.93 19.55
N GLU A 28 -2.18 -10.41 18.49
CA GLU A 28 -3.30 -11.03 17.79
C GLU A 28 -3.01 -11.04 16.29
N ASP A 29 -3.65 -11.96 15.58
CA ASP A 29 -3.57 -12.01 14.12
C ASP A 29 -4.50 -10.97 13.52
N PRO A 30 -3.97 -9.93 12.85
CA PRO A 30 -4.82 -8.90 12.24
C PRO A 30 -5.74 -9.43 11.16
N GLU A 31 -5.37 -10.52 10.49
CA GLU A 31 -6.20 -11.08 9.42
C GLU A 31 -7.49 -11.69 9.96
N THR A 32 -7.46 -12.23 11.17
CA THR A 32 -8.62 -12.85 11.80
C THR A 32 -9.29 -11.97 12.82
N SER A 33 -8.56 -11.02 13.41
CA SER A 33 -9.11 -10.12 14.42
C SER A 33 -9.96 -9.04 13.79
N ARG A 34 -11.04 -8.68 14.48
CA ARG A 34 -11.88 -7.55 14.09
C ARG A 34 -11.46 -6.24 14.75
N LYS A 35 -10.47 -6.29 15.61
CA LYS A 35 -9.98 -5.09 16.28
C LYS A 35 -9.19 -4.23 15.32
N LEU A 36 -9.38 -2.93 15.43
CA LEU A 36 -8.60 -1.97 14.65
C LEU A 36 -7.24 -1.69 15.27
N ILE A 37 -7.15 -1.77 16.59
CA ILE A 37 -5.91 -1.53 17.30
C ILE A 37 -5.45 -2.83 17.92
N ILE A 38 -4.23 -3.23 17.60
CA ILE A 38 -3.64 -4.48 18.06
C ILE A 38 -2.36 -4.16 18.81
N GLY A 39 -2.24 -4.69 20.03
CA GLY A 39 -1.02 -4.56 20.81
C GLY A 39 0.08 -5.46 20.28
N THR A 40 1.30 -5.17 20.68
CA THR A 40 2.46 -6.00 20.39
C THR A 40 3.11 -6.44 21.70
N ASN A 41 4.12 -7.29 21.59
CA ASN A 41 4.91 -7.68 22.75
C ASN A 41 5.68 -6.52 23.38
N ASN A 42 5.83 -5.41 22.65
CA ASN A 42 6.40 -4.18 23.19
C ASN A 42 5.25 -3.27 23.65
N PRO A 43 5.16 -2.94 24.97
CA PRO A 43 4.04 -2.14 25.46
C PRO A 43 4.02 -0.71 24.92
N ASP A 44 5.13 -0.23 24.37
CA ASP A 44 5.23 1.10 23.80
C ASP A 44 4.91 1.16 22.32
N LEU A 45 4.55 0.04 21.70
CA LEU A 45 4.23 -0.03 20.28
C LEU A 45 2.90 -0.73 20.08
N ARG A 46 2.04 -0.12 19.29
CA ARG A 46 0.77 -0.72 18.88
C ARG A 46 0.60 -0.59 17.38
N ILE A 47 -0.23 -1.46 16.82
CA ILE A 47 -0.54 -1.49 15.40
C ILE A 47 -1.99 -1.05 15.21
N VAL A 48 -2.22 -0.12 14.30
CA VAL A 48 -3.55 0.23 13.86
C VAL A 48 -3.74 -0.34 12.44
N VAL A 49 -4.84 -1.08 12.26
CA VAL A 49 -5.13 -1.74 10.98
C VAL A 49 -6.10 -0.87 10.19
N VAL A 50 -5.63 -0.37 9.07
CA VAL A 50 -6.40 0.54 8.21
C VAL A 50 -6.28 0.10 6.76
N ARG A 51 -7.07 0.73 5.89
CA ARG A 51 -6.95 0.47 4.46
C ARG A 51 -5.62 0.98 3.93
N ALA A 52 -5.10 0.30 2.91
CA ALA A 52 -3.81 0.69 2.33
C ALA A 52 -3.81 2.15 1.83
N SER A 53 -4.93 2.59 1.25
CA SER A 53 -5.06 3.96 0.78
C SER A 53 -5.11 4.99 1.90
N ASP A 54 -5.48 4.58 3.11
CA ASP A 54 -5.63 5.48 4.26
C ASP A 54 -4.34 5.59 5.09
N VAL A 55 -3.39 4.69 4.91
CA VAL A 55 -2.16 4.70 5.71
C VAL A 55 -1.43 6.05 5.64
N PRO A 56 -1.21 6.62 4.44
CA PRO A 56 -0.54 7.92 4.37
C PRO A 56 -1.30 9.03 5.10
N THR A 57 -2.62 9.01 5.02
CA THR A 57 -3.46 10.01 5.68
C THR A 57 -3.35 9.92 7.20
N TYR A 58 -3.37 8.71 7.74
CA TYR A 58 -3.22 8.50 9.19
C TYR A 58 -1.89 9.03 9.69
N VAL A 59 -0.82 8.80 8.95
CA VAL A 59 0.50 9.30 9.32
C VAL A 59 0.59 10.81 9.19
N GLN A 60 0.07 11.35 8.10
CA GLN A 60 0.11 12.79 7.84
C GLN A 60 -0.56 13.60 8.95
N TYR A 61 -1.69 13.14 9.43
CA TYR A 61 -2.47 13.87 10.43
C TYR A 61 -2.20 13.42 11.87
N GLY A 62 -1.20 12.59 12.07
CA GLY A 62 -0.75 12.24 13.42
C GLY A 62 -1.56 11.16 14.13
N ALA A 63 -2.51 10.53 13.44
CA ALA A 63 -3.24 9.40 14.00
C ALA A 63 -2.34 8.17 14.14
N ALA A 64 -1.29 8.09 13.34
CA ALA A 64 -0.23 7.12 13.47
C ALA A 64 1.11 7.85 13.37
N ASP A 65 2.13 7.29 14.01
CA ASP A 65 3.47 7.87 13.98
C ASP A 65 4.25 7.43 12.75
N MET A 66 3.98 6.21 12.27
CA MET A 66 4.59 5.66 11.07
C MET A 66 3.64 4.69 10.42
N GLY A 67 3.95 4.30 9.20
CA GLY A 67 3.12 3.35 8.48
C GLY A 67 3.90 2.66 7.38
N VAL A 68 3.36 1.54 6.92
CA VAL A 68 3.86 0.82 5.77
C VAL A 68 2.82 0.93 4.66
N ALA A 69 3.22 1.46 3.53
CA ALA A 69 2.33 1.69 2.40
C ALA A 69 3.04 1.39 1.10
N GLY A 70 2.26 1.06 0.08
CA GLY A 70 2.79 0.91 -1.26
C GLY A 70 3.22 2.26 -1.83
N LYS A 71 4.17 2.25 -2.73
CA LYS A 71 4.60 3.47 -3.40
C LYS A 71 3.47 4.10 -4.21
N ASP A 72 2.58 3.28 -4.77
CA ASP A 72 1.41 3.76 -5.48
C ASP A 72 0.50 4.60 -4.59
N SER A 73 0.24 4.12 -3.38
CA SER A 73 -0.57 4.87 -2.41
C SER A 73 0.09 6.17 -2.01
N LEU A 74 1.41 6.16 -1.85
CA LEU A 74 2.16 7.37 -1.52
C LEU A 74 2.11 8.40 -2.65
N TYR A 75 2.25 7.97 -3.89
CA TYR A 75 2.18 8.86 -5.05
C TYR A 75 0.78 9.44 -5.22
N GLU A 76 -0.25 8.65 -5.04
CA GLU A 76 -1.63 9.15 -5.12
C GLU A 76 -1.94 10.15 -4.03
N HIS A 77 -1.39 9.95 -2.84
CA HIS A 77 -1.58 10.86 -1.73
C HIS A 77 -0.88 12.21 -1.96
N GLY A 78 0.18 12.23 -2.79
CA GLY A 78 0.96 13.41 -3.04
C GLY A 78 2.16 13.59 -2.12
N GLY A 79 2.24 12.83 -1.05
CA GLY A 79 3.40 12.79 -0.15
C GLY A 79 3.63 14.03 0.71
N ALA A 80 2.72 14.99 0.71
CA ALA A 80 2.87 16.21 1.49
C ALA A 80 2.89 15.90 2.99
N GLY A 81 3.89 16.43 3.70
CA GLY A 81 4.01 16.22 5.13
C GLY A 81 4.49 14.83 5.53
N LEU A 82 4.94 14.04 4.56
CA LEU A 82 5.44 12.68 4.82
C LEU A 82 6.92 12.58 4.51
N TYR A 83 7.60 11.73 5.27
CA TYR A 83 8.99 11.41 5.07
C TYR A 83 9.12 9.89 4.89
N VAL A 84 9.88 9.46 3.90
CA VAL A 84 10.08 8.05 3.59
C VAL A 84 11.52 7.67 3.91
N PRO A 85 11.78 7.18 5.12
CA PRO A 85 13.16 6.88 5.54
C PRO A 85 13.68 5.57 5.00
N LEU A 86 12.81 4.65 4.61
CA LEU A 86 13.22 3.29 4.25
C LEU A 86 12.29 2.69 3.20
N ASP A 87 12.90 2.11 2.18
CA ASP A 87 12.20 1.29 1.20
C ASP A 87 12.39 -0.18 1.60
N LEU A 88 11.28 -0.85 1.92
CA LEU A 88 11.34 -2.24 2.38
C LEU A 88 11.57 -3.25 1.26
N ASN A 89 11.35 -2.86 0.01
CA ASN A 89 11.47 -3.75 -1.16
C ASN A 89 10.60 -5.01 -1.07
N ILE A 90 9.38 -4.83 -0.55
CA ILE A 90 8.40 -5.90 -0.42
C ILE A 90 7.18 -5.61 -1.28
N ALA A 91 6.33 -6.63 -1.44
CA ALA A 91 5.06 -6.51 -2.16
C ALA A 91 5.25 -5.90 -3.55
N LYS A 92 6.29 -6.31 -4.25
CA LYS A 92 6.57 -5.78 -5.59
C LYS A 92 5.42 -6.09 -6.52
N CYS A 93 5.02 -5.09 -7.28
CA CYS A 93 3.92 -5.22 -8.23
C CYS A 93 4.18 -4.33 -9.43
N ARG A 94 3.38 -4.52 -10.46
CA ARG A 94 3.43 -3.68 -11.65
C ARG A 94 2.02 -3.40 -12.11
N MET A 95 1.85 -2.24 -12.71
CA MET A 95 0.59 -1.88 -13.33
C MET A 95 0.50 -2.59 -14.68
N CYS A 96 -0.61 -3.27 -14.92
CA CYS A 96 -0.85 -3.98 -16.15
C CYS A 96 -2.21 -3.60 -16.72
N VAL A 97 -2.28 -3.56 -18.04
CA VAL A 97 -3.55 -3.40 -18.73
C VAL A 97 -4.19 -4.79 -18.88
N ALA A 98 -5.44 -4.91 -18.49
CA ALA A 98 -6.18 -6.15 -18.62
C ALA A 98 -7.34 -5.97 -19.58
N CYS A 99 -7.61 -6.99 -20.36
CA CYS A 99 -8.74 -7.01 -21.26
C CYS A 99 -9.31 -8.43 -21.34
N PRO A 100 -10.51 -8.62 -21.89
CA PRO A 100 -11.04 -9.95 -22.11
C PRO A 100 -10.08 -10.81 -22.94
N ARG A 101 -10.08 -12.10 -22.67
CA ARG A 101 -9.12 -13.01 -23.29
C ARG A 101 -9.18 -13.00 -24.82
N ASP A 102 -10.35 -12.86 -25.37
CA ASP A 102 -10.60 -12.86 -26.80
C ASP A 102 -10.53 -11.45 -27.43
N PHE A 103 -10.18 -10.44 -26.62
CA PHE A 103 -10.06 -9.06 -27.10
C PHE A 103 -8.64 -8.82 -27.61
N ASP A 104 -8.54 -8.34 -28.85
CA ASP A 104 -7.25 -8.00 -29.44
C ASP A 104 -6.91 -6.56 -29.06
N TYR A 105 -6.19 -6.40 -27.97
CA TYR A 105 -5.81 -5.10 -27.45
C TYR A 105 -4.97 -4.30 -28.45
N ALA A 106 -3.99 -4.96 -29.05
CA ALA A 106 -3.05 -4.26 -29.94
C ALA A 106 -3.73 -3.70 -31.18
N ALA A 107 -4.74 -4.40 -31.70
CA ALA A 107 -5.46 -3.98 -32.89
C ALA A 107 -6.56 -2.96 -32.58
N ARG A 108 -7.16 -3.02 -31.39
CA ARG A 108 -8.38 -2.27 -31.08
C ARG A 108 -8.16 -1.02 -30.26
N VAL A 109 -7.15 -1.00 -29.42
CA VAL A 109 -6.91 0.15 -28.56
C VAL A 109 -5.85 1.03 -29.19
N LYS A 110 -6.23 2.26 -29.49
CA LYS A 110 -5.32 3.27 -30.01
C LYS A 110 -4.84 4.13 -28.87
N ARG A 111 -3.59 4.50 -28.95
CA ARG A 111 -2.97 5.33 -27.93
C ARG A 111 -3.68 6.67 -27.78
N GLY A 112 -4.10 6.98 -26.57
CA GLY A 112 -4.70 8.25 -26.25
C GLY A 112 -6.21 8.37 -26.50
N ARG A 113 -6.86 7.32 -26.94
CA ARG A 113 -8.31 7.37 -27.16
C ARG A 113 -9.06 7.38 -25.84
N SER A 114 -10.04 8.27 -25.77
CA SER A 114 -10.78 8.46 -24.53
C SER A 114 -11.80 7.35 -24.26
N GLU A 115 -12.30 6.71 -25.26
CA GLU A 115 -13.23 5.60 -25.07
C GLU A 115 -12.58 4.37 -24.47
N GLU A 116 -11.27 4.24 -24.60
CA GLU A 116 -10.50 3.20 -23.93
C GLU A 116 -9.80 3.71 -22.68
N ARG A 117 -10.21 4.82 -22.22
CA ARG A 117 -9.56 5.60 -21.16
C ARG A 117 -9.29 4.88 -19.86
N ARG A 118 -10.19 4.01 -19.47
CA ARG A 118 -10.07 3.34 -18.18
C ARG A 118 -8.85 2.46 -18.11
N VAL A 119 -8.47 1.94 -19.26
CA VAL A 119 -7.39 0.98 -19.31
C VAL A 119 -6.08 1.69 -19.60
N GLY A 120 -6.01 2.41 -20.72
CA GLY A 120 -4.75 2.96 -21.18
C GLY A 120 -4.39 4.28 -20.54
N LYS A 121 -5.36 5.17 -20.42
CA LYS A 121 -5.09 6.54 -20.03
C LYS A 121 -4.57 6.65 -18.60
N GLU A 122 -5.21 5.98 -17.67
CA GLU A 122 -4.82 6.06 -16.28
C GLU A 122 -3.42 5.52 -16.05
N CYS A 123 -3.12 4.40 -16.67
CA CYS A 123 -1.78 3.83 -16.57
C CYS A 123 -0.73 4.77 -17.13
N ARG A 124 -1.02 5.35 -18.30
CA ARG A 124 -0.02 6.20 -18.96
C ARG A 124 0.30 7.47 -18.20
N SER A 125 -0.72 8.13 -17.69
CA SER A 125 -0.51 9.45 -17.09
C SER A 125 0.27 9.39 -15.79
N ARG A 126 0.10 8.31 -15.03
CA ARG A 126 0.67 8.23 -13.71
C ARG A 126 1.80 7.21 -13.59
N TRP A 127 1.69 6.11 -14.31
CA TRP A 127 2.54 4.96 -14.07
C TRP A 127 3.57 4.72 -15.17
N SER A 128 3.51 5.48 -16.25
CA SER A 128 4.41 5.26 -17.37
C SER A 128 5.89 5.23 -17.00
N PRO A 129 6.39 6.02 -16.04
CA PRO A 129 7.80 5.94 -15.65
C PRO A 129 8.21 4.60 -15.02
N TYR A 130 7.24 3.80 -14.62
CA TYR A 130 7.48 2.57 -13.89
C TYR A 130 7.20 1.31 -14.70
N HIS A 131 6.95 1.48 -15.98
CA HIS A 131 6.62 0.38 -16.90
C HIS A 131 7.75 -0.01 -17.85
#